data_af8fb41135fb1174b2a6110550f75fc4
#
_entry.id   af8fb41135fb1174b2a6110550f75fc4
#
_cell.length_a   1.000
_cell.length_b   1.000
_cell.length_c   1.000
_cell.angle_alpha   90.00
_cell.angle_beta   90.00
_cell.angle_gamma   90.00
#
_symmetry.space_group_name_H-M   'P 1'
#
loop_
_entity.id
_entity.type
_entity.pdbx_description
1 polymer ?
#
loop_
_entity_poly.entity_id
_entity_poly.type
_entity_poly.pdbx_seq_one_letter_code
_entity_poly.pdbx_strand_id
1 'polypeptide(L)'
;KRLWSTELDVSISGGVGYGSGQVMVGSIEGEVYVLSAADGSVIWTATVSSEILASPQSNGEVVAVQTIDNQLFAFDAKTGDALWQHEDDAPLLTVRGTSTALVTDRMILVGFDSGKLIAFNPENGSLIWESRLALPKGRTDLERMVDVDGEALLVDDVIYAVTYQGRLGAIARGTGRSLWFQDGSSHSSPAYSSGQVFVSEADSTVRAFNSGSGQVIWSNDQLFLRRVTGPAALAGYMAVADAEGYLHLLNTEDGSFVARTKVDGSGVSAPMLTVGDSLIVQSNSGSLSAFKIQ
;
A
#
# COMPACT_ATOMS: atom_id res chain seq x y z
N LYS A 1 -19.75 19.43 4.52
CA LYS A 1 -21.01 18.90 5.08
C LYS A 1 -20.88 17.39 5.20
N ARG A 2 -21.07 16.79 6.42
CA ARG A 2 -21.13 15.34 6.59
C ARG A 2 -22.35 14.81 5.80
N LEU A 3 -22.13 13.75 5.00
CA LEU A 3 -23.21 13.09 4.25
C LEU A 3 -23.88 12.03 5.13
N TRP A 4 -23.08 11.20 5.79
CA TRP A 4 -23.53 10.16 6.72
C TRP A 4 -22.46 9.87 7.77
N SER A 5 -22.79 9.09 8.77
CA SER A 5 -21.88 8.57 9.80
C SER A 5 -22.45 7.24 10.30
N THR A 6 -21.64 6.21 10.33
CA THR A 6 -22.02 4.89 10.83
C THR A 6 -21.11 4.54 12.00
N GLU A 7 -21.70 4.14 13.11
CA GLU A 7 -20.97 3.60 14.26
C GLU A 7 -20.91 2.08 14.11
N LEU A 8 -19.72 1.55 14.23
CA LEU A 8 -19.45 0.11 14.26
C LEU A 8 -18.92 -0.22 15.65
N ASP A 9 -19.49 -1.25 16.30
CA ASP A 9 -19.11 -1.65 17.66
C ASP A 9 -17.83 -2.52 17.63
N VAL A 10 -16.80 -2.06 16.91
CA VAL A 10 -15.53 -2.76 16.71
C VAL A 10 -14.37 -1.78 16.64
N SER A 11 -13.17 -2.27 16.95
CA SER A 11 -11.92 -1.51 16.78
C SER A 11 -11.41 -1.64 15.34
N ILE A 12 -11.63 -0.62 14.51
CA ILE A 12 -11.14 -0.58 13.14
C ILE A 12 -9.61 -0.48 13.15
N SER A 13 -8.94 -1.40 12.46
CA SER A 13 -7.48 -1.45 12.29
C SER A 13 -7.04 -1.42 10.85
N GLY A 14 -7.85 -1.94 9.92
CA GLY A 14 -7.60 -1.96 8.49
C GLY A 14 -8.62 -1.13 7.72
N GLY A 15 -8.14 -0.17 6.98
CA GLY A 15 -9.02 0.64 6.15
C GLY A 15 -8.63 2.13 6.10
N VAL A 16 -9.30 2.92 5.33
CA VAL A 16 -10.56 2.65 4.60
C VAL A 16 -10.24 2.20 3.18
N GLY A 17 -10.83 1.07 2.74
CA GLY A 17 -10.88 0.69 1.35
C GLY A 17 -12.10 1.30 0.66
N TYR A 18 -11.99 1.62 -0.63
CA TYR A 18 -13.11 2.13 -1.44
C TYR A 18 -13.06 1.53 -2.84
N GLY A 19 -14.19 1.05 -3.32
CA GLY A 19 -14.35 0.56 -4.69
C GLY A 19 -15.82 0.37 -5.05
N SER A 20 -16.19 0.70 -6.28
CA SER A 20 -17.52 0.44 -6.84
C SER A 20 -18.70 0.90 -5.97
N GLY A 21 -18.56 2.06 -5.30
CA GLY A 21 -19.59 2.61 -4.43
C GLY A 21 -19.70 1.94 -3.04
N GLN A 22 -18.71 1.15 -2.67
CA GLN A 22 -18.61 0.50 -1.36
C GLN A 22 -17.43 1.07 -0.56
N VAL A 23 -17.62 1.16 0.75
CA VAL A 23 -16.59 1.49 1.74
C VAL A 23 -16.31 0.23 2.56
N MET A 24 -15.05 -0.12 2.72
CA MET A 24 -14.64 -1.36 3.37
C MET A 24 -13.70 -1.07 4.53
N VAL A 25 -13.91 -1.75 5.66
CA VAL A 25 -13.02 -1.67 6.83
C VAL A 25 -12.84 -3.05 7.44
N GLY A 26 -11.69 -3.24 8.08
CA GLY A 26 -11.36 -4.42 8.85
C GLY A 26 -11.11 -4.11 10.31
N SER A 27 -11.37 -5.05 11.20
CA SER A 27 -11.15 -4.92 12.64
C SER A 27 -9.94 -5.73 13.13
N ILE A 28 -9.51 -5.43 14.37
CA ILE A 28 -8.48 -6.21 15.06
C ILE A 28 -8.96 -7.60 15.44
N GLU A 29 -10.27 -7.81 15.50
CA GLU A 29 -10.90 -9.11 15.79
C GLU A 29 -11.11 -9.95 14.51
N GLY A 30 -10.71 -9.43 13.33
CA GLY A 30 -10.87 -10.14 12.05
C GLY A 30 -12.25 -9.97 11.42
N GLU A 31 -13.01 -8.96 11.79
CA GLU A 31 -14.29 -8.68 11.17
C GLU A 31 -14.13 -7.74 9.97
N VAL A 32 -14.82 -8.06 8.89
CA VAL A 32 -14.90 -7.27 7.66
C VAL A 32 -16.26 -6.62 7.58
N TYR A 33 -16.31 -5.31 7.38
CA TYR A 33 -17.54 -4.57 7.13
C TYR A 33 -17.48 -3.95 5.74
N VAL A 34 -18.52 -4.17 4.97
CA VAL A 34 -18.74 -3.49 3.70
C VAL A 34 -20.01 -2.66 3.78
N LEU A 35 -19.84 -1.36 3.53
CA LEU A 35 -20.89 -0.36 3.66
C LEU A 35 -21.17 0.32 2.32
N SER A 36 -22.38 0.78 2.15
CA SER A 36 -22.77 1.63 1.02
C SER A 36 -22.12 3.02 1.16
N ALA A 37 -21.39 3.44 0.14
CA ALA A 37 -20.79 4.79 0.12
C ALA A 37 -21.85 5.90 0.01
N ALA A 38 -23.06 5.58 -0.42
CA ALA A 38 -24.14 6.56 -0.59
C ALA A 38 -24.74 7.02 0.73
N ASP A 39 -24.93 6.09 1.67
CA ASP A 39 -25.67 6.35 2.93
C ASP A 39 -25.03 5.75 4.18
N GLY A 40 -23.92 4.99 4.05
CA GLY A 40 -23.23 4.36 5.17
C GLY A 40 -23.92 3.14 5.75
N SER A 41 -24.97 2.61 5.12
CA SER A 41 -25.62 1.38 5.57
C SER A 41 -24.69 0.18 5.37
N VAL A 42 -24.67 -0.74 6.33
CA VAL A 42 -23.93 -2.01 6.20
C VAL A 42 -24.61 -2.87 5.14
N ILE A 43 -23.85 -3.26 4.11
CA ILE A 43 -24.32 -4.17 3.05
C ILE A 43 -24.17 -5.61 3.54
N TRP A 44 -22.97 -5.96 4.00
CA TRP A 44 -22.68 -7.26 4.59
C TRP A 44 -21.49 -7.20 5.55
N THR A 45 -21.34 -8.25 6.35
CA THR A 45 -20.21 -8.48 7.24
C THR A 45 -19.70 -9.90 7.09
N ALA A 46 -18.40 -10.11 7.32
CA ALA A 46 -17.78 -11.43 7.35
C ALA A 46 -16.71 -11.48 8.46
N THR A 47 -16.27 -12.68 8.82
CA THR A 47 -15.20 -12.89 9.79
C THR A 47 -14.09 -13.71 9.14
N VAL A 48 -12.85 -13.30 9.35
CA VAL A 48 -11.63 -13.97 8.88
C VAL A 48 -10.80 -14.48 10.05
N SER A 49 -9.69 -15.17 9.76
CA SER A 49 -8.89 -15.89 10.75
C SER A 49 -8.20 -15.02 11.79
N SER A 50 -7.84 -13.78 11.45
CA SER A 50 -6.98 -12.95 12.27
C SER A 50 -7.18 -11.45 12.02
N GLU A 51 -6.41 -10.61 12.70
CA GLU A 51 -6.42 -9.16 12.60
C GLU A 51 -6.22 -8.67 11.15
N ILE A 52 -6.97 -7.65 10.75
CA ILE A 52 -6.89 -6.99 9.45
C ILE A 52 -6.21 -5.64 9.62
N LEU A 53 -4.99 -5.47 9.12
CA LEU A 53 -4.26 -4.20 9.16
C LEU A 53 -4.31 -3.45 7.84
N ALA A 54 -4.25 -4.17 6.71
CA ALA A 54 -4.37 -3.57 5.38
C ALA A 54 -5.83 -3.25 5.06
N SER A 55 -6.04 -2.23 4.26
CA SER A 55 -7.38 -1.87 3.77
C SER A 55 -7.93 -2.97 2.88
N PRO A 56 -9.12 -3.54 3.14
CA PRO A 56 -9.80 -4.40 2.18
C PRO A 56 -9.98 -3.67 0.83
N GLN A 57 -9.84 -4.38 -0.28
CA GLN A 57 -9.90 -3.80 -1.63
C GLN A 57 -10.92 -4.54 -2.49
N SER A 58 -11.52 -3.82 -3.47
CA SER A 58 -12.54 -4.39 -4.34
C SER A 58 -12.49 -3.85 -5.77
N ASN A 59 -12.79 -4.72 -6.74
CA ASN A 59 -13.09 -4.33 -8.12
C ASN A 59 -14.59 -4.22 -8.40
N GLY A 60 -15.45 -4.43 -7.38
CA GLY A 60 -16.92 -4.45 -7.50
C GLY A 60 -17.53 -5.84 -7.72
N GLU A 61 -16.72 -6.85 -8.00
CA GLU A 61 -17.12 -8.25 -8.08
C GLU A 61 -16.55 -9.06 -6.90
N VAL A 62 -15.31 -8.80 -6.54
CA VAL A 62 -14.60 -9.47 -5.44
C VAL A 62 -14.10 -8.44 -4.44
N VAL A 63 -14.21 -8.75 -3.15
CA VAL A 63 -13.51 -8.06 -2.06
C VAL A 63 -12.37 -8.94 -1.58
N ALA A 64 -11.15 -8.43 -1.59
CA ALA A 64 -9.95 -9.10 -1.09
C ALA A 64 -9.54 -8.54 0.28
N VAL A 65 -9.24 -9.43 1.20
CA VAL A 65 -8.86 -9.12 2.59
C VAL A 65 -7.62 -9.93 2.96
N GLN A 66 -6.55 -9.25 3.35
CA GLN A 66 -5.36 -9.91 3.89
C GLN A 66 -5.30 -9.76 5.40
N THR A 67 -4.91 -10.83 6.09
CA THR A 67 -4.76 -10.89 7.55
C THR A 67 -3.29 -11.02 7.95
N ILE A 68 -2.98 -10.68 9.22
CA ILE A 68 -1.60 -10.69 9.73
C ILE A 68 -0.98 -12.08 9.85
N ASP A 69 -1.77 -13.14 9.73
CA ASP A 69 -1.33 -14.55 9.72
C ASP A 69 -1.06 -15.08 8.31
N ASN A 70 -0.76 -14.16 7.35
CA ASN A 70 -0.43 -14.46 5.95
C ASN A 70 -1.54 -15.20 5.18
N GLN A 71 -2.80 -14.91 5.51
CA GLN A 71 -3.92 -15.42 4.73
C GLN A 71 -4.54 -14.32 3.87
N LEU A 72 -5.01 -14.71 2.70
CA LEU A 72 -5.78 -13.89 1.78
C LEU A 72 -7.16 -14.51 1.61
N PHE A 73 -8.19 -13.71 1.85
CA PHE A 73 -9.60 -14.10 1.67
C PHE A 73 -10.20 -13.31 0.51
N ALA A 74 -11.05 -13.97 -0.25
CA ALA A 74 -11.85 -13.34 -1.29
C ALA A 74 -13.34 -13.61 -1.05
N PHE A 75 -14.13 -12.55 -1.13
CA PHE A 75 -15.58 -12.59 -0.93
C PHE A 75 -16.30 -12.02 -2.16
N ASP A 76 -17.50 -12.50 -2.44
CA ASP A 76 -18.40 -11.83 -3.38
C ASP A 76 -18.71 -10.42 -2.88
N ALA A 77 -18.44 -9.42 -3.70
CA ALA A 77 -18.56 -8.02 -3.29
C ALA A 77 -20.00 -7.59 -2.96
N LYS A 78 -21.01 -8.30 -3.45
CA LYS A 78 -22.42 -7.96 -3.26
C LYS A 78 -23.04 -8.68 -2.08
N THR A 79 -22.66 -9.95 -1.86
CA THR A 79 -23.30 -10.81 -0.86
C THR A 79 -22.46 -11.06 0.39
N GLY A 80 -21.13 -10.93 0.28
CA GLY A 80 -20.19 -11.29 1.34
C GLY A 80 -19.94 -12.81 1.45
N ASP A 81 -20.44 -13.60 0.51
CA ASP A 81 -20.16 -15.04 0.47
C ASP A 81 -18.67 -15.28 0.20
N ALA A 82 -18.08 -16.19 0.96
CA ALA A 82 -16.68 -16.56 0.76
C ALA A 82 -16.53 -17.31 -0.58
N LEU A 83 -15.64 -16.81 -1.43
CA LEU A 83 -15.33 -17.41 -2.73
C LEU A 83 -14.17 -18.40 -2.63
N TRP A 84 -13.05 -17.94 -2.07
CA TRP A 84 -11.84 -18.73 -1.91
C TRP A 84 -10.91 -18.08 -0.85
N GLN A 85 -9.94 -18.83 -0.41
CA GLN A 85 -8.86 -18.37 0.47
C GLN A 85 -7.52 -18.96 0.05
N HIS A 86 -6.44 -18.27 0.42
CA HIS A 86 -5.06 -18.72 0.22
C HIS A 86 -4.27 -18.45 1.50
N GLU A 87 -3.37 -19.36 1.85
CA GLU A 87 -2.44 -19.26 2.97
C GLU A 87 -1.02 -19.35 2.43
N ASP A 88 -0.15 -18.40 2.76
CA ASP A 88 1.29 -18.47 2.49
C ASP A 88 2.07 -18.77 3.76
N ASP A 89 3.27 -19.33 3.61
CA ASP A 89 4.14 -19.65 4.73
C ASP A 89 4.49 -18.40 5.54
N ALA A 90 4.12 -18.39 6.81
CA ALA A 90 4.48 -17.32 7.72
C ALA A 90 5.92 -17.51 8.24
N PRO A 91 6.81 -16.51 8.10
CA PRO A 91 8.10 -16.55 8.76
C PRO A 91 7.97 -16.46 10.29
N LEU A 92 9.03 -16.86 11.03
CA LEU A 92 9.02 -16.83 12.49
C LEU A 92 8.90 -15.42 13.09
N LEU A 93 9.39 -14.42 12.37
CA LEU A 93 9.28 -12.99 12.73
C LEU A 93 8.91 -12.20 11.49
N THR A 94 7.93 -11.32 11.63
CA THR A 94 7.50 -10.35 10.62
C THR A 94 7.50 -8.95 11.21
N VAL A 95 7.59 -7.92 10.38
CA VAL A 95 7.18 -6.57 10.76
C VAL A 95 5.66 -6.59 10.90
N ARG A 96 5.11 -5.95 11.92
CA ARG A 96 3.65 -5.86 12.06
C ARG A 96 3.09 -4.95 10.96
N GLY A 97 2.79 -5.52 9.83
CA GLY A 97 2.21 -4.90 8.65
C GLY A 97 1.60 -5.97 7.76
N THR A 98 0.83 -5.57 6.80
CA THR A 98 0.32 -6.42 5.73
C THR A 98 0.22 -5.60 4.46
N SER A 99 0.49 -6.22 3.31
CA SER A 99 0.34 -5.57 2.01
C SER A 99 -1.13 -5.27 1.74
N THR A 100 -1.42 -4.08 1.24
CA THR A 100 -2.73 -3.83 0.65
C THR A 100 -2.82 -4.54 -0.69
N ALA A 101 -3.84 -5.36 -0.88
CA ALA A 101 -4.05 -6.09 -2.13
C ALA A 101 -4.37 -5.14 -3.28
N LEU A 102 -3.72 -5.28 -4.43
CA LEU A 102 -4.15 -4.64 -5.66
C LEU A 102 -5.18 -5.52 -6.37
N VAL A 103 -6.44 -5.10 -6.39
CA VAL A 103 -7.54 -5.86 -6.98
C VAL A 103 -7.94 -5.26 -8.32
N THR A 104 -7.82 -6.05 -9.38
CA THR A 104 -8.24 -5.69 -10.74
C THR A 104 -9.20 -6.74 -11.29
N ASP A 105 -9.82 -6.48 -12.44
CA ASP A 105 -10.72 -7.47 -13.09
C ASP A 105 -9.99 -8.74 -13.53
N ARG A 106 -8.66 -8.70 -13.66
CA ARG A 106 -7.85 -9.80 -14.19
C ARG A 106 -7.02 -10.52 -13.16
N MET A 107 -6.69 -9.86 -12.04
CA MET A 107 -5.87 -10.44 -11.00
C MET A 107 -6.04 -9.73 -9.67
N ILE A 108 -5.84 -10.48 -8.60
CA ILE A 108 -5.56 -9.98 -7.26
C ILE A 108 -4.07 -10.17 -7.01
N LEU A 109 -3.36 -9.09 -6.71
CA LEU A 109 -1.92 -9.08 -6.47
C LEU A 109 -1.67 -8.75 -5.01
N VAL A 110 -0.90 -9.59 -4.32
CA VAL A 110 -0.65 -9.47 -2.88
C VAL A 110 0.81 -9.73 -2.56
N GLY A 111 1.39 -8.91 -1.70
CA GLY A 111 2.68 -9.16 -1.07
C GLY A 111 2.53 -9.96 0.21
N PHE A 112 3.49 -10.85 0.49
CA PHE A 112 3.53 -11.66 1.70
C PHE A 112 4.84 -11.46 2.46
N ASP A 113 4.81 -11.77 3.76
CA ASP A 113 5.95 -11.66 4.67
C ASP A 113 7.09 -12.65 4.32
N SER A 114 6.82 -13.58 3.41
CA SER A 114 7.83 -14.47 2.84
C SER A 114 8.72 -13.81 1.78
N GLY A 115 8.49 -12.51 1.47
CA GLY A 115 9.15 -11.77 0.39
C GLY A 115 8.62 -12.12 -0.99
N LYS A 116 7.48 -12.78 -1.07
CA LYS A 116 6.79 -13.12 -2.31
C LYS A 116 5.77 -12.07 -2.70
N LEU A 117 5.62 -11.89 -4.01
CA LEU A 117 4.50 -11.19 -4.64
C LEU A 117 3.73 -12.23 -5.46
N ILE A 118 2.45 -12.42 -5.18
CA ILE A 118 1.65 -13.48 -5.78
C ILE A 118 0.43 -12.88 -6.48
N ALA A 119 0.18 -13.34 -7.70
CA ALA A 119 -1.01 -12.98 -8.47
C ALA A 119 -1.98 -14.16 -8.56
N PHE A 120 -3.22 -13.89 -8.21
CA PHE A 120 -4.33 -14.85 -8.22
C PHE A 120 -5.40 -14.47 -9.22
N ASN A 121 -6.09 -15.46 -9.76
CA ASN A 121 -7.34 -15.25 -10.50
C ASN A 121 -8.43 -14.78 -9.51
N PRO A 122 -9.10 -13.64 -9.75
CA PRO A 122 -10.10 -13.11 -8.81
C PRO A 122 -11.29 -14.05 -8.56
N GLU A 123 -11.72 -14.78 -9.59
CA GLU A 123 -12.93 -15.60 -9.54
C GLU A 123 -12.77 -16.88 -8.71
N ASN A 124 -11.59 -17.52 -8.77
CA ASN A 124 -11.41 -18.86 -8.24
C ASN A 124 -10.14 -19.06 -7.39
N GLY A 125 -9.33 -18.00 -7.18
CA GLY A 125 -8.12 -18.07 -6.37
C GLY A 125 -6.98 -18.89 -6.98
N SER A 126 -7.09 -19.31 -8.25
CA SER A 126 -5.99 -20.07 -8.87
C SER A 126 -4.77 -19.18 -9.07
N LEU A 127 -3.59 -19.74 -8.81
CA LEU A 127 -2.31 -19.05 -8.99
C LEU A 127 -2.10 -18.71 -10.47
N ILE A 128 -1.92 -17.42 -10.77
CA ILE A 128 -1.50 -16.96 -12.10
C ILE A 128 0.04 -17.02 -12.20
N TRP A 129 0.72 -16.40 -11.25
CA TRP A 129 2.17 -16.46 -11.10
C TRP A 129 2.61 -16.07 -9.68
N GLU A 130 3.82 -16.45 -9.33
CA GLU A 130 4.53 -16.05 -8.12
C GLU A 130 5.87 -15.42 -8.52
N SER A 131 6.25 -14.36 -7.85
CA SER A 131 7.55 -13.69 -8.02
C SER A 131 8.18 -13.43 -6.66
N ARG A 132 9.43 -13.81 -6.48
CA ARG A 132 10.17 -13.59 -5.25
C ARG A 132 10.99 -12.32 -5.35
N LEU A 133 10.58 -11.28 -4.59
CA LEU A 133 11.23 -9.98 -4.54
C LEU A 133 12.46 -9.99 -3.66
N ALA A 134 12.39 -10.67 -2.52
CA ALA A 134 13.50 -10.77 -1.59
C ALA A 134 13.70 -12.20 -1.09
N LEU A 135 14.92 -12.51 -0.72
CA LEU A 135 15.29 -13.76 -0.06
C LEU A 135 15.73 -13.43 1.36
N PRO A 136 15.19 -14.11 2.39
CA PRO A 136 15.69 -13.97 3.74
C PRO A 136 17.19 -14.19 3.80
N LYS A 137 17.96 -13.18 4.21
CA LYS A 137 19.42 -13.24 4.32
C LYS A 137 19.82 -12.87 5.74
N GLY A 138 20.79 -13.59 6.31
CA GLY A 138 21.30 -13.30 7.64
C GLY A 138 21.38 -14.52 8.54
N ARG A 139 21.90 -14.31 9.75
CA ARG A 139 22.12 -15.36 10.77
C ARG A 139 21.07 -15.36 11.85
N THR A 140 20.36 -14.25 12.03
CA THR A 140 19.30 -14.07 13.03
C THR A 140 17.96 -13.94 12.31
N ASP A 141 16.87 -14.25 13.00
CA ASP A 141 15.53 -14.11 12.46
C ASP A 141 15.22 -12.64 12.10
N LEU A 142 15.74 -11.69 12.88
CA LEU A 142 15.60 -10.25 12.60
C LEU A 142 16.27 -9.83 11.29
N GLU A 143 17.47 -10.35 10.99
CA GLU A 143 18.17 -10.09 9.73
C GLU A 143 17.49 -10.76 8.53
N ARG A 144 16.63 -11.75 8.77
CA ARG A 144 15.95 -12.53 7.75
C ARG A 144 14.54 -12.02 7.40
N MET A 145 14.09 -10.96 8.08
CA MET A 145 12.80 -10.34 7.74
C MET A 145 12.87 -9.67 6.36
N VAL A 146 11.92 -9.99 5.48
CA VAL A 146 11.87 -9.52 4.08
C VAL A 146 10.43 -9.26 3.61
N ASP A 147 9.71 -8.48 4.36
CA ASP A 147 8.28 -8.29 4.19
C ASP A 147 7.96 -7.41 2.98
N VAL A 148 6.87 -7.72 2.28
CA VAL A 148 6.27 -6.89 1.21
C VAL A 148 5.05 -6.19 1.80
N ASP A 149 5.26 -5.08 2.51
CA ASP A 149 4.20 -4.37 3.24
C ASP A 149 3.46 -3.33 2.38
N GLY A 150 4.19 -2.65 1.50
CA GLY A 150 3.60 -1.63 0.64
C GLY A 150 2.70 -2.22 -0.44
N GLU A 151 1.62 -1.51 -0.78
CA GLU A 151 0.82 -1.83 -1.95
C GLU A 151 1.68 -1.78 -3.21
N ALA A 152 1.58 -2.82 -4.05
CA ALA A 152 2.27 -2.86 -5.32
C ALA A 152 1.63 -1.86 -6.30
N LEU A 153 2.45 -1.11 -7.01
CA LEU A 153 2.02 -0.12 -7.98
C LEU A 153 1.96 -0.71 -9.39
N LEU A 154 0.80 -0.70 -10.01
CA LEU A 154 0.62 -1.12 -11.39
C LEU A 154 0.61 0.09 -12.33
N VAL A 155 1.54 0.09 -13.29
CA VAL A 155 1.58 1.08 -14.37
C VAL A 155 1.64 0.31 -15.69
N ASP A 156 0.61 0.41 -16.49
CA ASP A 156 0.45 -0.32 -17.74
C ASP A 156 0.61 -1.84 -17.54
N ASP A 157 1.67 -2.44 -18.09
CA ASP A 157 1.98 -3.87 -17.96
C ASP A 157 3.15 -4.15 -17.00
N VAL A 158 3.54 -3.17 -16.18
CA VAL A 158 4.63 -3.29 -15.21
C VAL A 158 4.11 -3.06 -13.79
N ILE A 159 4.50 -3.96 -12.91
CA ILE A 159 4.25 -3.88 -11.47
C ILE A 159 5.55 -3.46 -10.78
N TYR A 160 5.48 -2.40 -9.97
CA TYR A 160 6.57 -1.97 -9.10
C TYR A 160 6.22 -2.32 -7.66
N ALA A 161 7.11 -3.03 -7.00
CA ALA A 161 6.94 -3.41 -5.60
C ALA A 161 8.27 -3.29 -4.86
N VAL A 162 8.19 -2.92 -3.60
CA VAL A 162 9.35 -2.75 -2.72
C VAL A 162 9.18 -3.61 -1.48
N THR A 163 10.29 -4.11 -0.95
CA THR A 163 10.33 -4.91 0.28
C THR A 163 11.12 -4.22 1.36
N TYR A 164 10.80 -4.54 2.59
CA TYR A 164 11.68 -4.23 3.71
C TYR A 164 12.93 -5.12 3.66
N GLN A 165 14.11 -4.57 3.95
CA GLN A 165 15.42 -5.25 3.89
C GLN A 165 15.70 -6.02 2.58
N GLY A 166 15.15 -5.56 1.46
CA GLY A 166 15.23 -6.29 0.20
C GLY A 166 15.50 -5.43 -1.01
N ARG A 167 14.49 -5.28 -1.87
CA ARG A 167 14.65 -4.69 -3.20
C ARG A 167 13.41 -3.90 -3.61
N LEU A 168 13.63 -2.89 -4.46
CA LEU A 168 12.63 -2.41 -5.40
C LEU A 168 12.71 -3.27 -6.66
N GLY A 169 11.60 -3.81 -7.13
CA GLY A 169 11.52 -4.61 -8.35
C GLY A 169 10.50 -4.07 -9.33
N ALA A 170 10.82 -4.16 -10.62
CA ALA A 170 9.84 -4.09 -11.70
C ALA A 170 9.58 -5.47 -12.26
N ILE A 171 8.31 -5.82 -12.39
CA ILE A 171 7.83 -7.15 -12.70
C ILE A 171 6.83 -7.07 -13.84
N ALA A 172 6.97 -7.95 -14.84
CA ALA A 172 6.01 -8.04 -15.93
C ALA A 172 4.66 -8.58 -15.42
N ARG A 173 3.60 -7.78 -15.54
CA ARG A 173 2.24 -8.06 -15.04
C ARG A 173 1.71 -9.43 -15.46
N GLY A 174 1.90 -9.81 -16.71
CA GLY A 174 1.33 -11.06 -17.26
C GLY A 174 2.05 -12.33 -16.86
N THR A 175 3.30 -12.26 -16.36
CA THR A 175 4.16 -13.44 -16.17
C THR A 175 4.85 -13.52 -14.82
N GLY A 176 4.83 -12.46 -14.00
CA GLY A 176 5.59 -12.39 -12.76
C GLY A 176 7.12 -12.32 -12.96
N ARG A 177 7.58 -12.26 -14.21
CA ARG A 177 9.02 -12.21 -14.50
C ARG A 177 9.60 -10.86 -14.14
N SER A 178 10.71 -10.86 -13.39
CA SER A 178 11.44 -9.63 -13.10
C SER A 178 12.00 -9.00 -14.36
N LEU A 179 11.84 -7.69 -14.49
CA LEU A 179 12.43 -6.87 -15.54
C LEU A 179 13.75 -6.27 -15.04
N TRP A 180 13.75 -5.75 -13.84
CA TRP A 180 14.94 -5.28 -13.14
C TRP A 180 14.72 -5.28 -11.62
N PHE A 181 15.81 -5.23 -10.87
CA PHE A 181 15.83 -5.04 -9.42
C PHE A 181 16.86 -3.98 -9.04
N GLN A 182 16.57 -3.24 -7.96
CA GLN A 182 17.49 -2.34 -7.28
C GLN A 182 17.45 -2.62 -5.78
N ASP A 183 18.61 -2.57 -5.13
CA ASP A 183 18.66 -2.68 -3.67
C ASP A 183 17.97 -1.47 -3.03
N GLY A 184 17.13 -1.72 -2.05
CA GLY A 184 16.35 -0.72 -1.32
C GLY A 184 15.56 -1.36 -0.21
N SER A 185 15.07 -0.56 0.72
CA SER A 185 14.28 -1.01 1.86
C SER A 185 13.18 -0.01 2.15
N SER A 186 11.94 -0.42 2.03
CA SER A 186 10.79 0.43 2.34
C SER A 186 9.62 -0.40 2.84
N HIS A 187 8.84 0.20 3.74
CA HIS A 187 7.54 -0.31 4.18
C HIS A 187 6.37 0.37 3.44
N SER A 188 6.67 1.37 2.62
CA SER A 188 5.67 2.21 1.96
C SER A 188 5.53 1.85 0.49
N SER A 189 4.33 2.06 -0.05
CA SER A 189 4.06 1.90 -1.47
C SER A 189 4.91 2.85 -2.31
N PRO A 190 5.43 2.42 -3.47
CA PRO A 190 6.09 3.30 -4.42
C PRO A 190 5.07 4.23 -5.10
N ALA A 191 5.55 5.35 -5.66
CA ALA A 191 4.76 6.22 -6.51
C ALA A 191 5.36 6.31 -7.91
N TYR A 192 4.55 6.73 -8.89
CA TYR A 192 4.98 6.91 -10.28
C TYR A 192 4.60 8.28 -10.82
N SER A 193 5.52 8.89 -11.52
CA SER A 193 5.25 10.09 -12.30
C SER A 193 6.24 10.20 -13.47
N SER A 194 5.74 10.48 -14.66
CA SER A 194 6.54 10.86 -15.84
C SER A 194 7.72 9.91 -16.14
N GLY A 195 7.51 8.59 -16.10
CA GLY A 195 8.56 7.60 -16.39
C GLY A 195 9.53 7.33 -15.24
N GLN A 196 9.22 7.81 -14.05
CA GLN A 196 10.02 7.61 -12.84
C GLN A 196 9.22 6.90 -11.76
N VAL A 197 9.89 6.03 -11.01
CA VAL A 197 9.37 5.39 -9.79
C VAL A 197 10.06 6.02 -8.59
N PHE A 198 9.28 6.41 -7.60
CA PHE A 198 9.74 7.06 -6.38
C PHE A 198 9.52 6.16 -5.19
N VAL A 199 10.47 6.12 -4.28
CA VAL A 199 10.44 5.34 -3.05
C VAL A 199 10.94 6.19 -1.89
N SER A 200 10.25 6.13 -0.76
CA SER A 200 10.75 6.59 0.53
C SER A 200 11.35 5.38 1.25
N GLU A 201 12.66 5.39 1.47
CA GLU A 201 13.33 4.27 2.14
C GLU A 201 13.09 4.30 3.67
N ALA A 202 13.35 3.19 4.34
CA ALA A 202 13.14 3.02 5.78
C ALA A 202 13.94 4.02 6.64
N ASP A 203 15.05 4.54 6.13
CA ASP A 203 15.85 5.60 6.77
C ASP A 203 15.36 7.01 6.41
N SER A 204 14.27 7.12 5.65
CA SER A 204 13.69 8.38 5.15
C SER A 204 14.44 9.03 3.98
N THR A 205 15.37 8.33 3.34
CA THR A 205 15.93 8.74 2.06
C THR A 205 14.86 8.62 0.98
N VAL A 206 14.64 9.67 0.19
CA VAL A 206 13.72 9.63 -0.96
C VAL A 206 14.54 9.45 -2.23
N ARG A 207 14.17 8.46 -3.04
CA ARG A 207 14.90 8.13 -4.29
C ARG A 207 13.97 8.07 -5.47
N ALA A 208 14.48 8.51 -6.62
CA ALA A 208 13.84 8.35 -7.90
C ALA A 208 14.63 7.39 -8.80
N PHE A 209 13.90 6.54 -9.48
CA PHE A 209 14.43 5.52 -10.39
C PHE A 209 13.81 5.68 -11.78
N ASN A 210 14.58 5.46 -12.83
CA ASN A 210 14.02 5.32 -14.17
C ASN A 210 13.14 4.05 -14.22
N SER A 211 11.90 4.18 -14.59
CA SER A 211 10.91 3.09 -14.54
C SER A 211 11.26 1.92 -15.46
N GLY A 212 11.89 2.17 -16.61
CA GLY A 212 12.25 1.12 -17.58
C GLY A 212 13.54 0.38 -17.25
N SER A 213 14.53 1.05 -16.64
CA SER A 213 15.86 0.49 -16.39
C SER A 213 16.18 0.23 -14.91
N GLY A 214 15.45 0.84 -13.99
CA GLY A 214 15.74 0.81 -12.56
C GLY A 214 16.94 1.68 -12.16
N GLN A 215 17.58 2.40 -13.07
CA GLN A 215 18.71 3.26 -12.72
C GLN A 215 18.26 4.40 -11.81
N VAL A 216 19.06 4.67 -10.76
CA VAL A 216 18.82 5.80 -9.87
C VAL A 216 19.02 7.10 -10.65
N ILE A 217 18.01 7.99 -10.59
CA ILE A 217 18.06 9.32 -11.19
C ILE A 217 18.61 10.30 -10.16
N TRP A 218 18.03 10.29 -8.96
CA TRP A 218 18.49 11.08 -7.82
C TRP A 218 18.19 10.41 -6.49
N SER A 219 18.84 10.88 -5.44
CA SER A 219 18.65 10.47 -4.05
C SER A 219 18.73 11.69 -3.14
N ASN A 220 17.75 11.89 -2.27
CA ASN A 220 17.69 12.96 -1.29
C ASN A 220 17.61 12.38 0.12
N ASP A 221 18.64 12.59 0.93
CA ASP A 221 18.78 12.13 2.32
C ASP A 221 18.55 13.24 3.36
N GLN A 222 18.12 14.43 2.95
CA GLN A 222 17.94 15.58 3.84
C GLN A 222 16.82 15.39 4.87
N LEU A 223 15.98 14.36 4.69
CA LEU A 223 14.94 13.95 5.64
C LEU A 223 15.35 12.71 6.46
N PHE A 224 16.64 12.39 6.53
CA PHE A 224 17.15 11.21 7.23
C PHE A 224 16.57 11.07 8.64
N LEU A 225 16.02 9.89 8.95
CA LEU A 225 15.35 9.50 10.21
C LEU A 225 14.12 10.36 10.60
N ARG A 226 13.52 11.09 9.69
CA ARG A 226 12.28 11.84 9.97
C ARG A 226 11.00 11.01 9.84
N ARG A 227 11.12 9.71 9.54
CA ARG A 227 10.00 8.77 9.35
C ARG A 227 8.99 9.31 8.33
N VAL A 228 9.47 9.51 7.11
CA VAL A 228 8.61 10.01 6.04
C VAL A 228 7.63 8.95 5.56
N THR A 229 6.48 9.40 5.12
CA THR A 229 5.46 8.55 4.45
C THR A 229 5.95 8.05 3.11
N GLY A 230 5.23 7.11 2.53
CA GLY A 230 5.34 6.81 1.09
C GLY A 230 5.14 8.08 0.26
N PRO A 231 5.81 8.17 -0.91
CA PRO A 231 5.70 9.31 -1.78
C PRO A 231 4.32 9.37 -2.47
N ALA A 232 3.84 10.58 -2.76
CA ALA A 232 2.63 10.81 -3.54
C ALA A 232 2.88 11.84 -4.63
N ALA A 233 2.50 11.52 -5.87
CA ALA A 233 2.66 12.42 -7.01
C ALA A 233 1.58 13.51 -6.99
N LEU A 234 1.97 14.79 -7.17
CA LEU A 234 1.06 15.92 -7.22
C LEU A 234 1.55 16.96 -8.26
N ALA A 235 0.81 17.13 -9.34
CA ALA A 235 1.05 18.17 -10.34
C ALA A 235 2.52 18.28 -10.83
N GLY A 236 3.18 17.14 -11.06
CA GLY A 236 4.57 17.08 -11.52
C GLY A 236 5.64 17.17 -10.42
N TYR A 237 5.22 17.20 -9.16
CA TYR A 237 6.08 17.14 -7.98
C TYR A 237 5.86 15.85 -7.22
N MET A 238 6.78 15.56 -6.30
CA MET A 238 6.67 14.43 -5.37
C MET A 238 6.51 14.95 -3.94
N ALA A 239 5.43 14.54 -3.29
CA ALA A 239 5.13 14.90 -1.91
C ALA A 239 5.52 13.75 -0.97
N VAL A 240 6.12 14.07 0.19
CA VAL A 240 6.30 13.20 1.35
C VAL A 240 5.96 13.97 2.62
N ALA A 241 5.39 13.29 3.61
CA ALA A 241 5.11 13.91 4.91
C ALA A 241 5.91 13.21 6.01
N ASP A 242 6.18 13.89 7.12
CA ASP A 242 7.03 13.37 8.18
C ASP A 242 6.33 13.23 9.55
N ALA A 243 7.00 12.57 10.48
CA ALA A 243 6.49 12.34 11.83
C ALA A 243 6.36 13.63 12.68
N GLU A 244 6.94 14.75 12.24
CA GLU A 244 6.74 16.05 12.88
C GLU A 244 5.54 16.80 12.28
N GLY A 245 4.87 16.24 11.25
CA GLY A 245 3.70 16.82 10.61
C GLY A 245 4.01 17.87 9.55
N TYR A 246 5.19 17.81 8.94
CA TYR A 246 5.50 18.61 7.77
C TYR A 246 5.24 17.82 6.50
N LEU A 247 4.61 18.48 5.55
CA LEU A 247 4.49 18.07 4.16
C LEU A 247 5.61 18.74 3.38
N HIS A 248 6.43 17.95 2.70
CA HIS A 248 7.53 18.38 1.86
C HIS A 248 7.20 18.10 0.40
N LEU A 249 7.50 19.04 -0.48
CA LEU A 249 7.33 18.93 -1.91
C LEU A 249 8.70 18.94 -2.57
N LEU A 250 9.00 17.91 -3.37
CA LEU A 250 10.26 17.72 -4.07
C LEU A 250 10.04 17.86 -5.58
N ASN A 251 11.02 18.42 -6.26
CA ASN A 251 11.10 18.40 -7.71
C ASN A 251 11.36 16.96 -8.19
N THR A 252 10.59 16.48 -9.17
CA THR A 252 10.76 15.13 -9.71
C THR A 252 12.01 14.95 -10.55
N GLU A 253 12.64 16.03 -11.06
CA GLU A 253 13.81 15.94 -11.92
C GLU A 253 15.11 15.73 -11.15
N ASP A 254 15.26 16.38 -9.98
CA ASP A 254 16.52 16.41 -9.23
C ASP A 254 16.38 16.15 -7.72
N GLY A 255 15.14 15.97 -7.23
CA GLY A 255 14.84 15.71 -5.83
C GLY A 255 15.04 16.92 -4.90
N SER A 256 15.26 18.12 -5.42
CA SER A 256 15.38 19.34 -4.61
C SER A 256 14.07 19.72 -3.95
N PHE A 257 14.12 20.31 -2.74
CA PHE A 257 12.92 20.83 -2.09
C PHE A 257 12.37 22.06 -2.80
N VAL A 258 11.08 22.01 -3.12
CA VAL A 258 10.35 23.12 -3.74
C VAL A 258 9.54 23.89 -2.72
N ALA A 259 8.86 23.18 -1.82
CA ALA A 259 8.02 23.77 -0.79
C ALA A 259 7.96 22.88 0.46
N ARG A 260 7.59 23.49 1.56
CA ARG A 260 7.27 22.80 2.81
C ARG A 260 6.14 23.54 3.53
N THR A 261 5.18 22.79 4.01
CA THR A 261 4.10 23.33 4.85
C THR A 261 3.84 22.41 6.04
N LYS A 262 3.27 22.96 7.10
CA LYS A 262 2.88 22.17 8.27
C LYS A 262 1.43 21.72 8.12
N VAL A 263 1.18 20.42 8.29
CA VAL A 263 -0.17 19.84 8.35
C VAL A 263 -0.75 20.09 9.73
N ASP A 264 -0.09 19.51 10.76
CA ASP A 264 -0.35 19.78 12.16
C ASP A 264 0.86 19.33 13.03
N GLY A 265 0.71 19.28 14.36
CA GLY A 265 1.80 18.90 15.28
C GLY A 265 1.82 17.43 15.66
N SER A 266 0.87 16.61 15.20
CA SER A 266 0.75 15.19 15.60
C SER A 266 1.56 14.23 14.72
N GLY A 267 2.07 14.73 13.59
CA GLY A 267 2.75 13.91 12.59
C GLY A 267 1.81 13.35 11.53
N VAL A 268 2.40 12.77 10.49
CA VAL A 268 1.69 12.07 9.41
C VAL A 268 2.35 10.70 9.23
N SER A 269 1.58 9.64 9.36
CA SER A 269 2.02 8.26 9.11
C SER A 269 1.14 7.53 8.08
N ALA A 270 -0.09 8.00 7.88
CA ALA A 270 -0.98 7.42 6.89
C ALA A 270 -0.51 7.72 5.46
N PRO A 271 -0.75 6.82 4.50
CA PRO A 271 -0.54 7.08 3.09
C PRO A 271 -1.32 8.32 2.64
N MET A 272 -0.68 9.14 1.80
CA MET A 272 -1.32 10.30 1.19
C MET A 272 -2.03 9.90 -0.10
N LEU A 273 -3.16 10.52 -0.38
CA LEU A 273 -3.98 10.21 -1.56
C LEU A 273 -4.04 11.41 -2.50
N THR A 274 -3.65 11.22 -3.75
CA THR A 274 -3.85 12.20 -4.81
C THR A 274 -5.21 11.99 -5.48
N VAL A 275 -6.05 13.03 -5.45
CA VAL A 275 -7.38 13.05 -6.08
C VAL A 275 -7.47 14.24 -7.00
N GLY A 276 -7.37 14.02 -8.31
CA GLY A 276 -7.28 15.07 -9.31
C GLY A 276 -6.07 15.97 -9.07
N ASP A 277 -6.29 17.25 -8.82
CA ASP A 277 -5.27 18.27 -8.52
C ASP A 277 -5.00 18.49 -7.02
N SER A 278 -5.54 17.64 -6.17
CA SER A 278 -5.49 17.77 -4.73
C SER A 278 -4.77 16.59 -4.08
N LEU A 279 -3.94 16.88 -3.10
CA LEU A 279 -3.33 15.90 -2.21
C LEU A 279 -4.10 15.89 -0.89
N ILE A 280 -4.66 14.74 -0.53
CA ILE A 280 -5.35 14.52 0.74
C ILE A 280 -4.35 13.93 1.73
N VAL A 281 -4.23 14.57 2.87
CA VAL A 281 -3.31 14.18 3.95
C VAL A 281 -4.09 14.02 5.23
N GLN A 282 -3.96 12.86 5.87
CA GLN A 282 -4.49 12.59 7.19
C GLN A 282 -3.37 12.66 8.22
N SER A 283 -3.50 13.50 9.22
CA SER A 283 -2.57 13.56 10.35
C SER A 283 -2.90 12.50 11.41
N ASN A 284 -1.94 12.24 12.30
CA ASN A 284 -2.11 11.27 13.39
C ASN A 284 -3.18 11.71 14.43
N SER A 285 -3.59 12.98 14.42
CA SER A 285 -4.73 13.47 15.20
C SER A 285 -6.10 13.11 14.57
N GLY A 286 -6.12 12.52 13.36
CA GLY A 286 -7.33 12.26 12.60
C GLY A 286 -7.82 13.43 11.75
N SER A 287 -7.09 14.55 11.71
CA SER A 287 -7.45 15.70 10.86
C SER A 287 -7.15 15.39 9.39
N LEU A 288 -8.10 15.71 8.50
CA LEU A 288 -7.94 15.63 7.07
C LEU A 288 -7.70 17.02 6.47
N SER A 289 -6.66 17.15 5.68
CA SER A 289 -6.30 18.36 4.95
C SER A 289 -6.17 18.08 3.47
N ALA A 290 -6.57 19.05 2.64
CA ALA A 290 -6.39 19.00 1.18
C ALA A 290 -5.44 20.12 0.74
N PHE A 291 -4.41 19.75 -0.01
CA PHE A 291 -3.40 20.66 -0.55
C PHE A 291 -3.48 20.70 -2.05
N LYS A 292 -3.28 21.88 -2.63
CA LYS A 292 -3.16 22.11 -4.08
C LYS A 292 -1.91 22.93 -4.38
N ILE A 293 -1.32 22.69 -5.54
CA ILE A 293 -0.30 23.58 -6.10
C ILE A 293 -1.00 24.79 -6.71
N GLN A 294 -0.55 25.99 -6.36
CA GLN A 294 -1.04 27.27 -6.90
C GLN A 294 -0.05 27.84 -7.90
#